data_9525c822c80428ec659b262bb843ac1a
#
_entry.id   9525c822c80428ec659b262bb843ac1a
#
_cell.length_a   1.000
_cell.length_b   1.000
_cell.length_c   1.000
_cell.angle_alpha   90.00
_cell.angle_beta   90.00
_cell.angle_gamma   90.00
#
_symmetry.space_group_name_H-M   'P 1'
#
loop_
_entity.id
_entity.type
_entity.pdbx_description
1 polymer ?
#
loop_
_entity_poly.entity_id
_entity_poly.type
_entity_poly.pdbx_seq_one_letter_code
_entity_poly.pdbx_strand_id
1 'polypeptide(L)'
;MTRSWVGSLIAGTCLLLEVASLASSQQAPAPGVAEEIVLDAQASTRPFPHYWEQVFGSGRAILSLRDSYRRDLRTMKAATDIHYVRFHAIFDDEVGVYSEDAQGRPTYNWSYVDQIYDGLLDNGVRPFVEMSFMPRALAASDKPHAFWYHPLPSPPANYGKWEDLVYNFARHLVDRYGVTEVSQWYFEVWNEPNIDFWTGQPAQATYFELYDHAARAIKRADPRLRVGGPASAQAAWIPDMIAHSTQAKAPLDFVSTHVYGNDLSKDIFGTDENIDRSEMVGRAVQKVANQVKSSARPDLPIIWSEYNASYKNEIDVTDAAFMGPWLANNIRLCDGLTTAMSYWTFSDVFEEQGVIKTPFYGGYGLIAEGNVPKAAFNAFVMLHRLGDRRSQPDLRNSLVTKRSDGSFAIAIWNYAAEGTAGATRSVQVKVTGWQGTPRYHIEILDNDHGSALTAWRAMGSPESPTREQYEQLRRTASATQKLDDTSSFMLPAPGLALVEVRPH
;
A
#
# COMPACT_ATOMS: atom_id res chain seq x y z
N MET A 1 27.82 31.70 -63.11
CA MET A 1 29.07 32.48 -62.97
C MET A 1 29.81 31.99 -61.77
N THR A 2 30.91 31.45 -62.01
CA THR A 2 32.00 30.91 -61.20
C THR A 2 32.47 31.92 -60.14
N ARG A 3 32.76 31.46 -58.92
CA ARG A 3 34.07 31.61 -58.26
C ARG A 3 34.14 30.86 -56.93
N SER A 4 35.03 29.88 -56.93
CA SER A 4 35.70 29.25 -55.81
C SER A 4 36.57 30.23 -55.04
N TRP A 5 36.73 30.01 -53.70
CA TRP A 5 38.01 30.26 -53.01
C TRP A 5 38.25 29.31 -51.87
N VAL A 6 39.44 28.85 -51.82
CA VAL A 6 40.10 27.84 -50.97
C VAL A 6 40.64 28.50 -49.67
N GLY A 7 40.67 27.75 -48.58
CA GLY A 7 41.80 27.82 -47.65
C GLY A 7 41.47 28.27 -46.21
N SER A 8 41.56 27.41 -45.25
CA SER A 8 42.70 27.18 -44.35
C SER A 8 42.30 26.26 -43.20
N LEU A 9 42.99 25.13 -43.11
CA LEU A 9 43.01 24.29 -41.91
C LEU A 9 43.64 25.05 -40.74
N ILE A 10 42.94 25.08 -39.58
CA ILE A 10 43.57 25.24 -38.28
C ILE A 10 43.19 23.99 -37.48
N ALA A 11 44.18 23.17 -37.20
CA ALA A 11 44.12 22.03 -36.31
C ALA A 11 44.06 22.53 -34.86
N GLY A 12 42.87 22.45 -34.25
CA GLY A 12 42.72 22.65 -32.82
C GLY A 12 42.60 21.28 -32.14
N THR A 13 43.66 20.92 -31.41
CA THR A 13 43.69 19.70 -30.59
C THR A 13 42.77 19.89 -29.39
N CYS A 14 41.53 19.38 -29.42
CA CYS A 14 40.69 19.22 -28.26
C CYS A 14 41.14 18.01 -27.44
N LEU A 15 41.74 18.23 -26.28
CA LEU A 15 41.89 17.22 -25.24
C LEU A 15 40.50 16.84 -24.74
N LEU A 16 39.98 15.68 -25.13
CA LEU A 16 38.85 15.01 -24.51
C LEU A 16 39.33 14.46 -23.17
N LEU A 17 38.97 15.15 -22.06
CA LEU A 17 38.97 14.56 -20.72
C LEU A 17 37.83 13.54 -20.66
N GLU A 18 38.14 12.26 -20.83
CA GLU A 18 37.28 11.17 -20.46
C GLU A 18 37.09 11.16 -18.94
N VAL A 19 35.96 11.70 -18.48
CA VAL A 19 35.47 11.42 -17.13
C VAL A 19 34.97 9.99 -17.13
N ALA A 20 35.81 9.06 -16.72
CA ALA A 20 35.42 7.69 -16.45
C ALA A 20 34.42 7.69 -15.29
N SER A 21 33.13 7.59 -15.63
CA SER A 21 32.06 7.25 -14.70
C SER A 21 32.35 5.84 -14.20
N LEU A 22 32.82 5.74 -12.95
CA LEU A 22 32.89 4.47 -12.21
C LEU A 22 31.45 4.03 -11.89
N ALA A 23 30.72 3.55 -12.89
CA ALA A 23 29.60 2.66 -12.68
C ALA A 23 30.21 1.36 -12.17
N SER A 24 30.11 1.10 -10.88
CA SER A 24 30.43 -0.20 -10.29
C SER A 24 29.47 -1.23 -10.88
N SER A 25 29.85 -1.84 -11.98
CA SER A 25 29.24 -3.06 -12.48
C SER A 25 29.51 -4.14 -11.43
N GLN A 26 28.57 -4.36 -10.51
CA GLN A 26 28.63 -5.54 -9.66
C GLN A 26 28.36 -6.75 -10.55
N GLN A 27 29.44 -7.45 -10.85
CA GLN A 27 29.45 -8.72 -11.54
C GLN A 27 28.53 -9.69 -10.81
N ALA A 28 27.58 -10.30 -11.52
CA ALA A 28 26.80 -11.41 -10.99
C ALA A 28 27.77 -12.51 -10.52
N PRO A 29 27.52 -13.17 -9.37
CA PRO A 29 28.38 -14.25 -8.89
C PRO A 29 28.49 -15.33 -9.97
N ALA A 30 29.67 -15.89 -10.12
CA ALA A 30 29.93 -16.96 -11.07
C ALA A 30 29.00 -18.15 -10.76
N PRO A 31 28.50 -18.89 -11.77
CA PRO A 31 27.65 -20.04 -11.57
C PRO A 31 28.34 -21.06 -10.65
N GLY A 32 27.78 -21.31 -9.46
CA GLY A 32 28.27 -22.33 -8.54
C GLY A 32 28.74 -21.83 -7.15
N VAL A 33 28.84 -20.52 -6.91
CA VAL A 33 29.14 -19.97 -5.58
C VAL A 33 27.84 -19.54 -4.89
N ALA A 34 27.52 -20.17 -3.75
CA ALA A 34 26.38 -19.78 -2.93
C ALA A 34 26.62 -18.38 -2.33
N GLU A 35 25.61 -17.51 -2.40
CA GLU A 35 25.62 -16.25 -1.67
C GLU A 35 25.39 -16.56 -0.17
N GLU A 36 26.39 -16.21 0.64
CA GLU A 36 26.33 -16.42 2.09
C GLU A 36 25.57 -15.28 2.77
N ILE A 37 24.46 -15.61 3.45
CA ILE A 37 23.74 -14.70 4.35
C ILE A 37 24.16 -15.02 5.77
N VAL A 38 24.96 -14.13 6.38
CA VAL A 38 25.47 -14.35 7.74
C VAL A 38 24.52 -13.72 8.75
N LEU A 39 23.87 -14.56 9.57
CA LEU A 39 23.13 -14.17 10.75
C LEU A 39 24.05 -14.18 11.97
N ASP A 40 24.33 -13.01 12.57
CA ASP A 40 24.95 -12.93 13.88
C ASP A 40 23.87 -12.88 14.97
N ALA A 41 23.76 -13.96 15.75
CA ALA A 41 22.77 -14.08 16.82
C ALA A 41 22.99 -13.10 17.98
N GLN A 42 24.19 -12.50 18.08
CA GLN A 42 24.57 -11.50 19.08
C GLN A 42 24.50 -10.06 18.54
N ALA A 43 24.15 -9.87 17.27
CA ALA A 43 24.03 -8.55 16.67
C ALA A 43 23.02 -7.68 17.44
N SER A 44 23.29 -6.37 17.49
CA SER A 44 22.34 -5.41 18.06
C SER A 44 21.05 -5.39 17.26
N THR A 45 19.94 -5.17 17.95
CA THR A 45 18.61 -5.08 17.32
C THR A 45 17.91 -3.78 17.71
N ARG A 46 17.02 -3.31 16.85
CA ARG A 46 16.11 -2.18 17.13
C ARG A 46 14.65 -2.60 16.98
N PRO A 47 13.69 -1.87 17.58
CA PRO A 47 12.27 -2.15 17.36
C PRO A 47 11.92 -2.20 15.88
N PHE A 48 11.07 -3.13 15.51
CA PHE A 48 10.57 -3.33 14.16
C PHE A 48 9.05 -3.56 14.21
N PRO A 49 8.25 -2.50 14.35
CA PRO A 49 6.80 -2.61 14.35
C PRO A 49 6.32 -3.07 12.97
N HIS A 50 5.30 -3.91 12.95
CA HIS A 50 4.71 -4.44 11.72
C HIS A 50 3.78 -3.40 11.06
N TYR A 51 4.31 -2.23 10.72
CA TYR A 51 3.57 -1.09 10.18
C TYR A 51 2.91 -1.37 8.81
N TRP A 52 3.36 -2.39 8.08
CA TRP A 52 2.90 -2.74 6.72
C TRP A 52 1.63 -3.58 6.69
N GLU A 53 1.17 -4.13 7.82
CA GLU A 53 0.01 -5.02 7.91
C GLU A 53 -1.10 -4.49 8.81
N GLN A 54 -0.98 -3.27 9.31
CA GLN A 54 -1.99 -2.70 10.20
C GLN A 54 -3.20 -2.15 9.47
N VAL A 55 -3.03 -1.62 8.26
CA VAL A 55 -4.07 -1.00 7.46
C VAL A 55 -4.08 -1.62 6.07
N PHE A 56 -5.27 -1.90 5.56
CA PHE A 56 -5.45 -2.33 4.16
C PHE A 56 -6.57 -1.53 3.51
N GLY A 57 -6.37 -1.19 2.23
CA GLY A 57 -7.39 -0.66 1.37
C GLY A 57 -8.41 -1.73 0.94
N SER A 58 -9.55 -1.30 0.46
CA SER A 58 -10.56 -2.17 -0.12
C SER A 58 -11.41 -1.44 -1.15
N GLY A 59 -12.29 -2.15 -1.82
CA GLY A 59 -13.33 -1.57 -2.64
C GLY A 59 -14.28 -0.67 -1.82
N ARG A 60 -15.06 0.15 -2.51
CA ARG A 60 -15.93 1.19 -1.91
C ARG A 60 -16.87 0.66 -0.82
N ALA A 61 -17.31 1.53 0.07
CA ALA A 61 -18.02 1.23 1.32
C ALA A 61 -19.14 0.19 1.19
N ILE A 62 -20.03 0.34 0.21
CA ILE A 62 -21.21 -0.54 0.02
C ILE A 62 -20.82 -1.99 -0.27
N LEU A 63 -19.63 -2.23 -0.86
CA LEU A 63 -19.15 -3.59 -1.16
C LEU A 63 -18.90 -4.41 0.10
N SER A 64 -18.63 -3.76 1.25
CA SER A 64 -18.41 -4.41 2.53
C SER A 64 -19.65 -5.17 3.06
N LEU A 65 -20.82 -4.88 2.51
CA LEU A 65 -22.05 -5.59 2.83
C LEU A 65 -22.14 -6.97 2.14
N ARG A 66 -21.27 -7.24 1.15
CA ARG A 66 -21.27 -8.52 0.42
C ARG A 66 -20.63 -9.64 1.24
N ASP A 67 -21.20 -10.84 1.14
CA ASP A 67 -20.62 -12.02 1.80
C ASP A 67 -19.22 -12.35 1.30
N SER A 68 -18.97 -12.18 -0.02
CA SER A 68 -17.63 -12.35 -0.60
C SER A 68 -16.58 -11.45 0.03
N TYR A 69 -16.88 -10.15 0.24
CA TYR A 69 -16.01 -9.21 0.91
C TYR A 69 -15.72 -9.65 2.37
N ARG A 70 -16.76 -9.98 3.13
CA ARG A 70 -16.63 -10.41 4.52
C ARG A 70 -15.86 -11.72 4.67
N ARG A 71 -16.02 -12.63 3.70
CA ARG A 71 -15.24 -13.88 3.65
C ARG A 71 -13.74 -13.57 3.43
N ASP A 72 -13.41 -12.71 2.48
CA ASP A 72 -12.05 -12.32 2.19
C ASP A 72 -11.43 -11.57 3.39
N LEU A 73 -12.20 -10.70 4.06
CA LEU A 73 -11.78 -10.02 5.29
C LEU A 73 -11.43 -11.03 6.41
N ARG A 74 -12.26 -12.06 6.61
CA ARG A 74 -11.96 -13.14 7.57
C ARG A 74 -10.69 -13.91 7.19
N THR A 75 -10.48 -14.15 5.90
CA THR A 75 -9.26 -14.81 5.40
C THR A 75 -8.02 -13.95 5.72
N MET A 76 -8.10 -12.64 5.48
CA MET A 76 -7.02 -11.70 5.83
C MET A 76 -6.78 -11.65 7.35
N LYS A 77 -7.84 -11.51 8.16
CA LYS A 77 -7.74 -11.44 9.63
C LYS A 77 -7.14 -12.69 10.25
N ALA A 78 -7.39 -13.86 9.65
CA ALA A 78 -6.80 -15.11 10.10
C ALA A 78 -5.31 -15.26 9.75
N ALA A 79 -4.81 -14.49 8.80
CA ALA A 79 -3.47 -14.63 8.21
C ALA A 79 -2.50 -13.49 8.54
N THR A 80 -3.00 -12.34 8.98
CA THR A 80 -2.22 -11.12 9.25
C THR A 80 -2.73 -10.40 10.50
N ASP A 81 -2.00 -9.40 10.94
CA ASP A 81 -2.41 -8.54 12.07
C ASP A 81 -3.15 -7.28 11.57
N ILE A 82 -4.10 -7.46 10.65
CA ILE A 82 -4.92 -6.36 10.16
C ILE A 82 -5.73 -5.72 11.29
N HIS A 83 -5.56 -4.41 11.48
CA HIS A 83 -6.28 -3.63 12.46
C HIS A 83 -7.35 -2.72 11.83
N TYR A 84 -7.10 -2.19 10.64
CA TYR A 84 -7.94 -1.20 9.98
C TYR A 84 -8.20 -1.55 8.51
N VAL A 85 -9.40 -1.20 8.06
CA VAL A 85 -9.76 -1.19 6.64
C VAL A 85 -10.16 0.22 6.22
N ARG A 86 -9.57 0.69 5.10
CA ARG A 86 -9.91 1.93 4.41
C ARG A 86 -10.67 1.65 3.13
N PHE A 87 -11.69 2.42 2.84
CA PHE A 87 -12.46 2.37 1.60
C PHE A 87 -12.99 3.76 1.23
N HIS A 88 -13.25 3.96 -0.05
CA HIS A 88 -13.89 5.15 -0.59
C HIS A 88 -15.40 5.16 -0.33
N ALA A 89 -16.00 6.35 -0.49
CA ALA A 89 -17.42 6.49 -0.78
C ALA A 89 -18.39 6.18 0.38
N ILE A 90 -18.00 6.47 1.62
CA ILE A 90 -18.94 6.33 2.77
C ILE A 90 -20.09 7.33 2.69
N PHE A 91 -19.90 8.48 2.00
CA PHE A 91 -20.94 9.50 1.82
C PHE A 91 -21.59 9.47 0.43
N ASP A 92 -21.20 8.52 -0.44
CA ASP A 92 -21.84 8.35 -1.73
C ASP A 92 -23.33 8.02 -1.59
N ASP A 93 -24.13 8.43 -2.58
CA ASP A 93 -25.59 8.24 -2.58
C ASP A 93 -26.01 6.76 -2.48
N GLU A 94 -25.17 5.80 -2.88
CA GLU A 94 -25.49 4.38 -2.71
C GLU A 94 -25.48 3.91 -1.25
N VAL A 95 -24.78 4.63 -0.35
CA VAL A 95 -24.85 4.42 1.11
C VAL A 95 -26.04 5.16 1.72
N GLY A 96 -26.50 6.22 1.06
CA GLY A 96 -27.72 6.92 1.41
C GLY A 96 -27.65 7.74 2.70
N VAL A 97 -26.47 8.24 3.05
CA VAL A 97 -26.23 8.95 4.33
C VAL A 97 -26.94 10.29 4.39
N TYR A 98 -27.00 11.02 3.27
CA TYR A 98 -27.45 12.41 3.21
C TYR A 98 -28.54 12.61 2.18
N SER A 99 -29.58 13.33 2.55
CA SER A 99 -30.60 13.84 1.65
C SER A 99 -31.15 15.18 2.16
N GLU A 100 -31.91 15.87 1.35
CA GLU A 100 -32.59 17.11 1.74
C GLU A 100 -34.10 16.97 1.54
N ASP A 101 -34.87 17.56 2.45
CA ASP A 101 -36.31 17.64 2.31
C ASP A 101 -36.73 18.73 1.31
N ALA A 102 -38.03 18.88 1.05
CA ALA A 102 -38.56 19.86 0.11
C ALA A 102 -38.24 21.34 0.46
N GLN A 103 -37.79 21.60 1.68
CA GLN A 103 -37.35 22.90 2.16
C GLN A 103 -35.81 23.05 2.17
N GLY A 104 -35.09 22.06 1.63
CA GLY A 104 -33.63 22.02 1.60
C GLY A 104 -32.99 21.79 2.97
N ARG A 105 -33.71 21.20 3.94
CA ARG A 105 -33.16 20.86 5.25
C ARG A 105 -32.51 19.48 5.20
N PRO A 106 -31.28 19.33 5.76
CA PRO A 106 -30.59 18.05 5.81
C PRO A 106 -31.37 16.98 6.56
N THR A 107 -31.37 15.77 6.02
CA THR A 107 -31.84 14.55 6.68
C THR A 107 -30.75 13.48 6.57
N TYR A 108 -30.55 12.72 7.64
CA TYR A 108 -29.48 11.72 7.74
C TYR A 108 -30.06 10.32 7.92
N ASN A 109 -29.44 9.33 7.25
CA ASN A 109 -29.76 7.92 7.42
C ASN A 109 -28.48 7.12 7.64
N TRP A 110 -28.36 6.52 8.80
CA TRP A 110 -27.17 5.78 9.21
C TRP A 110 -27.26 4.27 9.02
N SER A 111 -28.38 3.78 8.48
CA SER A 111 -28.67 2.34 8.40
C SER A 111 -27.55 1.52 7.70
N TYR A 112 -27.01 2.00 6.58
CA TYR A 112 -25.92 1.31 5.90
C TYR A 112 -24.56 1.60 6.54
N VAL A 113 -24.32 2.80 7.05
CA VAL A 113 -23.13 3.10 7.83
C VAL A 113 -22.97 2.13 8.99
N ASP A 114 -24.05 1.90 9.74
CA ASP A 114 -24.07 0.96 10.85
C ASP A 114 -23.75 -0.46 10.40
N GLN A 115 -24.41 -0.96 9.36
CA GLN A 115 -24.16 -2.31 8.84
C GLN A 115 -22.73 -2.50 8.30
N ILE A 116 -22.16 -1.45 7.70
CA ILE A 116 -20.79 -1.43 7.17
C ILE A 116 -19.80 -1.54 8.33
N TYR A 117 -19.92 -0.65 9.33
CA TYR A 117 -18.95 -0.62 10.43
C TYR A 117 -19.17 -1.73 11.47
N ASP A 118 -20.42 -2.13 11.74
CA ASP A 118 -20.70 -3.35 12.52
C ASP A 118 -20.01 -4.55 11.86
N GLY A 119 -20.11 -4.67 10.53
CA GLY A 119 -19.50 -5.77 9.80
C GLY A 119 -17.96 -5.78 9.84
N LEU A 120 -17.29 -4.64 9.97
CA LEU A 120 -15.85 -4.57 10.23
C LEU A 120 -15.54 -4.96 11.67
N LEU A 121 -16.22 -4.36 12.64
CA LEU A 121 -15.99 -4.60 14.07
C LEU A 121 -16.28 -6.05 14.48
N ASP A 122 -17.35 -6.65 13.95
CA ASP A 122 -17.67 -8.08 14.15
C ASP A 122 -16.55 -9.02 13.66
N ASN A 123 -15.75 -8.56 12.68
CA ASN A 123 -14.58 -9.28 12.20
C ASN A 123 -13.27 -8.84 12.89
N GLY A 124 -13.35 -8.07 13.98
CA GLY A 124 -12.19 -7.61 14.76
C GLY A 124 -11.31 -6.61 14.03
N VAL A 125 -11.88 -5.82 13.11
CA VAL A 125 -11.19 -4.80 12.32
C VAL A 125 -11.89 -3.46 12.48
N ARG A 126 -11.15 -2.37 12.62
CA ARG A 126 -11.65 -1.01 12.75
C ARG A 126 -11.75 -0.29 11.42
N PRO A 127 -12.66 0.66 11.28
CA PRO A 127 -12.64 1.60 10.18
C PRO A 127 -11.40 2.51 10.21
N PHE A 128 -10.76 2.68 9.05
CA PHE A 128 -10.00 3.87 8.72
C PHE A 128 -10.91 4.71 7.83
N VAL A 129 -11.56 5.69 8.42
CA VAL A 129 -12.69 6.41 7.83
C VAL A 129 -12.17 7.43 6.81
N GLU A 130 -12.39 7.18 5.53
CA GLU A 130 -12.21 8.18 4.47
C GLU A 130 -13.54 8.84 4.17
N MET A 131 -13.62 10.17 4.36
CA MET A 131 -14.85 10.94 4.20
C MET A 131 -15.03 11.41 2.76
N SER A 132 -15.49 10.52 1.88
CA SER A 132 -15.82 10.75 0.47
C SER A 132 -17.05 9.90 0.06
N PHE A 133 -17.62 10.06 -1.11
CA PHE A 133 -17.58 11.21 -2.01
C PHE A 133 -18.71 12.17 -1.66
N MET A 134 -18.88 13.28 -2.46
CA MET A 134 -19.90 14.28 -2.15
C MET A 134 -21.31 13.74 -2.46
N PRO A 135 -22.24 13.74 -1.49
CA PRO A 135 -23.64 13.42 -1.77
C PRO A 135 -24.21 14.36 -2.82
N ARG A 136 -24.98 13.84 -3.78
CA ARG A 136 -25.53 14.64 -4.89
C ARG A 136 -26.32 15.85 -4.41
N ALA A 137 -27.13 15.71 -3.35
CA ALA A 137 -27.91 16.81 -2.79
C ALA A 137 -27.04 17.94 -2.19
N LEU A 138 -25.76 17.67 -1.89
CA LEU A 138 -24.82 18.63 -1.33
C LEU A 138 -23.78 19.12 -2.37
N ALA A 139 -23.65 18.43 -3.50
CA ALA A 139 -22.60 18.70 -4.50
C ALA A 139 -22.81 20.05 -5.19
N ALA A 140 -21.73 20.80 -5.44
CA ALA A 140 -21.75 22.02 -6.26
C ALA A 140 -21.80 21.71 -7.77
N SER A 141 -21.47 20.47 -8.17
CA SER A 141 -21.48 20.00 -9.55
C SER A 141 -21.98 18.55 -9.57
N ASP A 142 -22.77 18.22 -10.60
CA ASP A 142 -23.27 16.87 -10.87
C ASP A 142 -22.39 16.08 -11.83
N LYS A 143 -21.22 16.61 -12.21
CA LYS A 143 -20.27 15.92 -13.09
C LYS A 143 -19.60 14.76 -12.34
N PRO A 144 -19.87 13.50 -12.73
CA PRO A 144 -19.32 12.35 -12.03
C PRO A 144 -17.85 12.09 -12.40
N HIS A 145 -17.16 11.38 -11.54
CA HIS A 145 -15.89 10.72 -11.85
C HIS A 145 -16.09 9.57 -12.84
N ALA A 146 -15.01 9.14 -13.49
CA ALA A 146 -15.03 8.08 -14.50
C ALA A 146 -15.21 6.66 -13.92
N PHE A 147 -15.15 6.49 -12.61
CA PHE A 147 -15.41 5.19 -11.98
C PHE A 147 -16.81 4.65 -12.34
N TRP A 148 -16.93 3.36 -12.44
CA TRP A 148 -18.16 2.68 -12.84
C TRP A 148 -19.40 3.05 -12.00
N TYR A 149 -19.22 3.34 -10.72
CA TYR A 149 -20.31 3.77 -9.82
C TYR A 149 -20.54 5.29 -9.83
N HIS A 150 -19.79 6.03 -10.66
CA HIS A 150 -20.00 7.46 -10.94
C HIS A 150 -20.08 8.39 -9.73
N PRO A 151 -19.11 8.33 -8.78
CA PRO A 151 -19.11 9.19 -7.61
C PRO A 151 -18.90 10.67 -7.98
N LEU A 152 -19.30 11.58 -7.10
CA LEU A 152 -19.16 13.02 -7.37
C LEU A 152 -17.89 13.59 -6.70
N PRO A 153 -16.84 13.94 -7.48
CA PRO A 153 -15.63 14.57 -6.97
C PRO A 153 -15.80 16.09 -6.77
N SER A 154 -16.96 16.51 -6.34
CA SER A 154 -17.39 17.91 -6.26
C SER A 154 -17.12 18.52 -4.89
N PRO A 155 -16.72 19.82 -4.80
CA PRO A 155 -16.90 20.57 -3.57
C PRO A 155 -18.36 20.60 -3.15
N PRO A 156 -18.65 20.85 -1.86
CA PRO A 156 -20.02 21.07 -1.42
C PRO A 156 -20.53 22.42 -1.97
N ALA A 157 -21.80 22.50 -2.33
CA ALA A 157 -22.46 23.75 -2.65
C ALA A 157 -22.58 24.66 -1.42
N ASN A 158 -22.49 24.08 -0.22
CA ASN A 158 -22.56 24.79 1.05
C ASN A 158 -21.65 24.10 2.09
N TYR A 159 -20.55 24.76 2.44
CA TYR A 159 -19.57 24.22 3.42
C TYR A 159 -20.14 24.08 4.82
N GLY A 160 -21.13 24.90 5.23
CA GLY A 160 -21.82 24.73 6.53
C GLY A 160 -22.61 23.42 6.59
N LYS A 161 -23.31 23.05 5.51
CA LYS A 161 -24.00 21.76 5.43
C LYS A 161 -23.02 20.58 5.39
N TRP A 162 -21.85 20.73 4.75
CA TRP A 162 -20.77 19.75 4.80
C TRP A 162 -20.25 19.58 6.23
N GLU A 163 -19.99 20.68 6.92
CA GLU A 163 -19.57 20.64 8.33
C GLU A 163 -20.61 19.95 9.21
N ASP A 164 -21.90 20.22 8.99
CA ASP A 164 -22.99 19.58 9.72
C ASP A 164 -23.10 18.07 9.40
N LEU A 165 -22.93 17.67 8.14
CA LEU A 165 -22.86 16.24 7.77
C LEU A 165 -21.74 15.52 8.54
N VAL A 166 -20.53 16.06 8.49
CA VAL A 166 -19.35 15.45 9.15
C VAL A 166 -19.54 15.42 10.67
N TYR A 167 -20.07 16.50 11.26
CA TYR A 167 -20.36 16.55 12.68
C TYR A 167 -21.38 15.48 13.11
N ASN A 168 -22.53 15.42 12.43
CA ASN A 168 -23.58 14.47 12.76
C ASN A 168 -23.15 13.02 12.54
N PHE A 169 -22.35 12.77 11.50
CA PHE A 169 -21.73 11.46 11.25
C PHE A 169 -20.81 11.06 12.41
N ALA A 170 -19.86 11.91 12.79
CA ALA A 170 -18.95 11.63 13.90
C ALA A 170 -19.68 11.46 15.25
N ARG A 171 -20.69 12.29 15.51
CA ARG A 171 -21.55 12.15 16.70
C ARG A 171 -22.30 10.84 16.72
N HIS A 172 -22.91 10.45 15.59
CA HIS A 172 -23.59 9.16 15.48
C HIS A 172 -22.64 7.99 15.80
N LEU A 173 -21.42 8.01 15.26
CA LEU A 173 -20.42 6.97 15.54
C LEU A 173 -20.05 6.93 17.03
N VAL A 174 -19.81 8.09 17.64
CA VAL A 174 -19.51 8.17 19.09
C VAL A 174 -20.68 7.70 19.95
N ASP A 175 -21.89 8.07 19.58
CA ASP A 175 -23.12 7.68 20.35
C ASP A 175 -23.39 6.17 20.19
N ARG A 176 -23.09 5.57 19.04
CA ARG A 176 -23.29 4.13 18.77
C ARG A 176 -22.20 3.24 19.37
N TYR A 177 -20.94 3.57 19.14
CA TYR A 177 -19.80 2.69 19.47
C TYR A 177 -19.07 3.11 20.74
N GLY A 178 -19.37 4.28 21.27
CA GLY A 178 -18.64 4.86 22.39
C GLY A 178 -17.32 5.51 21.99
N VAL A 179 -16.99 6.62 22.65
CA VAL A 179 -15.79 7.39 22.31
C VAL A 179 -14.49 6.63 22.54
N THR A 180 -14.43 5.70 23.49
CA THR A 180 -13.24 4.87 23.75
C THR A 180 -12.88 4.03 22.52
N GLU A 181 -13.87 3.53 21.79
CA GLU A 181 -13.64 2.81 20.53
C GLU A 181 -13.34 3.78 19.38
N VAL A 182 -14.20 4.79 19.16
CA VAL A 182 -14.08 5.67 17.99
C VAL A 182 -12.82 6.55 18.04
N SER A 183 -12.28 6.86 19.22
CA SER A 183 -10.99 7.57 19.33
C SER A 183 -9.79 6.77 18.86
N GLN A 184 -9.95 5.47 18.65
CA GLN A 184 -8.92 4.61 18.04
C GLN A 184 -8.99 4.61 16.52
N TRP A 185 -10.06 5.13 15.92
CA TRP A 185 -10.20 5.23 14.46
C TRP A 185 -9.44 6.44 13.93
N TYR A 186 -9.19 6.42 12.59
CA TYR A 186 -8.66 7.55 11.85
C TYR A 186 -9.78 8.14 11.00
N PHE A 187 -9.83 9.47 10.93
CA PHE A 187 -10.75 10.20 10.06
C PHE A 187 -9.91 10.95 9.02
N GLU A 188 -9.92 10.49 7.81
CA GLU A 188 -9.23 11.07 6.68
C GLU A 188 -10.19 11.88 5.83
N VAL A 189 -9.81 13.11 5.50
CA VAL A 189 -10.67 14.00 4.72
C VAL A 189 -10.39 13.82 3.24
N TRP A 190 -11.36 13.22 2.54
CA TRP A 190 -11.33 13.02 1.08
C TRP A 190 -10.35 11.96 0.60
N ASN A 191 -10.26 11.86 -0.78
CA ASN A 191 -9.32 11.03 -1.52
C ASN A 191 -8.71 11.78 -2.70
N GLU A 192 -7.39 11.82 -2.81
CA GLU A 192 -6.59 12.34 -3.92
C GLU A 192 -7.04 13.68 -4.50
N PRO A 193 -7.20 14.74 -3.68
CA PRO A 193 -7.76 16.01 -4.14
C PRO A 193 -6.82 16.79 -5.07
N ASN A 194 -5.62 16.31 -5.31
CA ASN A 194 -4.64 16.90 -6.22
C ASN A 194 -4.74 16.39 -7.66
N ILE A 195 -5.62 15.42 -7.94
CA ILE A 195 -5.91 14.89 -9.28
C ILE A 195 -7.42 14.95 -9.55
N ASP A 196 -7.95 14.14 -10.46
CA ASP A 196 -9.34 14.20 -10.95
C ASP A 196 -10.42 13.73 -9.95
N PHE A 197 -10.03 13.34 -8.74
CA PHE A 197 -10.95 13.11 -7.63
C PHE A 197 -11.42 14.40 -6.93
N TRP A 198 -11.04 15.56 -7.43
CA TRP A 198 -11.49 16.84 -6.91
C TRP A 198 -11.67 17.87 -8.05
N THR A 199 -12.85 18.48 -8.12
CA THR A 199 -13.18 19.48 -9.17
C THR A 199 -13.17 20.91 -8.66
N GLY A 200 -12.93 21.15 -7.38
CA GLY A 200 -12.80 22.50 -6.81
C GLY A 200 -11.62 23.26 -7.42
N GLN A 201 -11.79 24.57 -7.62
CA GLN A 201 -10.77 25.43 -8.23
C GLN A 201 -10.57 26.73 -7.44
N PRO A 202 -9.34 27.12 -7.10
CA PRO A 202 -8.09 26.34 -7.25
C PRO A 202 -8.10 25.07 -6.38
N ALA A 203 -7.60 23.95 -6.92
CA ALA A 203 -7.78 22.63 -6.28
C ALA A 203 -7.31 22.60 -4.82
N GLN A 204 -6.09 23.03 -4.54
CA GLN A 204 -5.51 22.98 -3.19
C GLN A 204 -6.26 23.89 -2.21
N ALA A 205 -6.59 25.13 -2.61
CA ALA A 205 -7.24 26.08 -1.73
C ALA A 205 -8.66 25.64 -1.35
N THR A 206 -9.44 25.16 -2.33
CA THR A 206 -10.81 24.68 -2.09
C THR A 206 -10.83 23.35 -1.31
N TYR A 207 -9.82 22.51 -1.50
CA TYR A 207 -9.66 21.31 -0.66
C TYR A 207 -9.31 21.69 0.79
N PHE A 208 -8.41 22.64 1.00
CA PHE A 208 -8.07 23.08 2.38
C PHE A 208 -9.29 23.69 3.10
N GLU A 209 -10.18 24.37 2.38
CA GLU A 209 -11.45 24.83 2.92
C GLU A 209 -12.36 23.65 3.33
N LEU A 210 -12.49 22.63 2.47
CA LEU A 210 -13.20 21.39 2.80
C LEU A 210 -12.63 20.72 4.05
N TYR A 211 -11.31 20.61 4.09
CA TYR A 211 -10.59 20.01 5.23
C TYR A 211 -10.84 20.76 6.53
N ASP A 212 -10.75 22.07 6.52
CA ASP A 212 -10.92 22.91 7.69
C ASP A 212 -12.29 22.72 8.33
N HIS A 213 -13.35 22.70 7.52
CA HIS A 213 -14.71 22.45 7.99
C HIS A 213 -14.86 21.03 8.56
N ALA A 214 -14.36 20.02 7.86
CA ALA A 214 -14.40 18.64 8.31
C ALA A 214 -13.63 18.43 9.61
N ALA A 215 -12.39 18.93 9.69
CA ALA A 215 -11.53 18.75 10.86
C ALA A 215 -12.10 19.42 12.11
N ARG A 216 -12.66 20.62 11.96
CA ARG A 216 -13.36 21.31 13.07
C ARG A 216 -14.62 20.56 13.50
N ALA A 217 -15.39 20.01 12.57
CA ALA A 217 -16.57 19.20 12.84
C ALA A 217 -16.23 17.94 13.63
N ILE A 218 -15.20 17.21 13.23
CA ILE A 218 -14.69 16.02 13.94
C ILE A 218 -14.29 16.38 15.39
N LYS A 219 -13.50 17.44 15.59
CA LYS A 219 -13.07 17.84 16.94
C LYS A 219 -14.21 18.42 17.77
N ARG A 220 -15.23 19.03 17.16
CA ARG A 220 -16.46 19.47 17.84
C ARG A 220 -17.30 18.28 18.30
N ALA A 221 -17.33 17.18 17.54
CA ALA A 221 -18.00 15.95 17.94
C ALA A 221 -17.34 15.31 19.17
N ASP A 222 -16.04 15.14 19.17
CA ASP A 222 -15.23 14.83 20.35
C ASP A 222 -13.74 15.18 20.09
N PRO A 223 -13.06 15.90 21.00
CA PRO A 223 -11.67 16.33 20.80
C PRO A 223 -10.65 15.18 20.74
N ARG A 224 -11.00 13.97 21.17
CA ARG A 224 -10.14 12.76 21.15
C ARG A 224 -10.10 12.10 19.79
N LEU A 225 -11.03 12.41 18.87
CA LEU A 225 -11.06 11.83 17.53
C LEU A 225 -9.85 12.33 16.71
N ARG A 226 -9.25 11.43 15.93
CA ARG A 226 -8.04 11.72 15.14
C ARG A 226 -8.43 12.06 13.70
N VAL A 227 -8.10 13.28 13.26
CA VAL A 227 -8.38 13.75 11.89
C VAL A 227 -7.11 14.11 11.16
N GLY A 228 -7.02 13.79 9.86
CA GLY A 228 -5.87 14.08 9.02
C GLY A 228 -6.16 14.05 7.52
N GLY A 229 -5.13 14.24 6.75
CA GLY A 229 -5.07 14.33 5.30
C GLY A 229 -3.67 14.73 4.84
N PRO A 230 -3.48 15.13 3.55
CA PRO A 230 -4.50 15.40 2.53
C PRO A 230 -4.95 14.19 1.71
N ALA A 231 -4.47 12.97 1.99
CA ALA A 231 -4.71 11.78 1.17
C ALA A 231 -4.39 12.02 -0.32
N SER A 232 -3.32 12.76 -0.58
CA SER A 232 -2.94 13.18 -1.94
C SER A 232 -2.27 12.05 -2.71
N ALA A 233 -2.51 11.96 -4.02
CA ALA A 233 -1.72 11.13 -4.91
C ALA A 233 -0.27 11.63 -4.97
N GLN A 234 0.69 10.71 -5.30
CA GLN A 234 2.05 11.04 -5.71
C GLN A 234 2.86 11.81 -4.65
N ALA A 235 2.63 11.53 -3.37
CA ALA A 235 3.36 12.17 -2.26
C ALA A 235 3.32 13.72 -2.31
N ALA A 236 2.17 14.28 -2.75
CA ALA A 236 1.99 15.72 -2.96
C ALA A 236 1.46 16.42 -1.70
N TRP A 237 1.59 17.75 -1.64
CA TRP A 237 0.96 18.70 -0.71
C TRP A 237 1.27 18.51 0.79
N ILE A 238 2.19 17.62 1.19
CA ILE A 238 2.46 17.38 2.62
C ILE A 238 3.01 18.64 3.33
N PRO A 239 4.03 19.35 2.81
CA PRO A 239 4.48 20.60 3.43
C PRO A 239 3.41 21.69 3.48
N ASP A 240 2.62 21.80 2.38
CA ASP A 240 1.55 22.80 2.27
C ASP A 240 0.43 22.53 3.28
N MET A 241 0.05 21.27 3.46
CA MET A 241 -0.95 20.84 4.43
C MET A 241 -0.53 21.16 5.86
N ILE A 242 0.72 20.89 6.22
CA ILE A 242 1.27 21.21 7.56
C ILE A 242 1.31 22.72 7.77
N ALA A 243 1.77 23.49 6.76
CA ALA A 243 1.83 24.94 6.83
C ALA A 243 0.43 25.55 6.96
N HIS A 244 -0.53 25.10 6.12
CA HIS A 244 -1.93 25.53 6.17
C HIS A 244 -2.56 25.26 7.53
N SER A 245 -2.48 24.02 8.03
CA SER A 245 -3.06 23.64 9.32
C SER A 245 -2.52 24.49 10.48
N THR A 246 -1.23 24.80 10.44
CA THR A 246 -0.57 25.66 11.44
C THR A 246 -1.08 27.10 11.36
N GLN A 247 -1.18 27.67 10.15
CA GLN A 247 -1.63 29.05 9.91
C GLN A 247 -3.12 29.23 10.22
N ALA A 248 -3.95 28.33 9.71
CA ALA A 248 -5.42 28.35 9.89
C ALA A 248 -5.85 27.85 11.28
N LYS A 249 -4.92 27.32 12.08
CA LYS A 249 -5.20 26.62 13.34
C LYS A 249 -6.24 25.50 13.14
N ALA A 250 -6.17 24.82 12.00
CA ALA A 250 -7.00 23.67 11.70
C ALA A 250 -6.42 22.41 12.37
N PRO A 251 -7.24 21.58 13.00
CA PRO A 251 -6.77 20.33 13.60
C PRO A 251 -6.11 19.43 12.55
N LEU A 252 -4.95 18.84 12.89
CA LEU A 252 -4.22 17.88 12.06
C LEU A 252 -3.49 16.90 12.98
N ASP A 253 -3.99 15.68 13.14
CA ASP A 253 -3.40 14.67 14.03
C ASP A 253 -2.46 13.73 13.33
N PHE A 254 -2.54 13.60 12.00
CA PHE A 254 -1.64 12.83 11.14
C PHE A 254 -1.64 13.41 9.73
N VAL A 255 -0.57 13.12 8.97
CA VAL A 255 -0.57 13.34 7.52
C VAL A 255 -0.74 12.03 6.79
N SER A 256 -1.46 12.08 5.65
CA SER A 256 -1.64 10.92 4.77
C SER A 256 -1.41 11.27 3.31
N THR A 257 -0.93 10.28 2.54
CA THR A 257 -0.65 10.42 1.11
C THR A 257 -0.52 9.04 0.47
N HIS A 258 -0.44 9.00 -0.87
CA HIS A 258 -0.37 7.78 -1.67
C HIS A 258 0.89 7.74 -2.55
N VAL A 259 1.32 6.52 -2.90
CA VAL A 259 2.37 6.28 -3.89
C VAL A 259 2.21 4.89 -4.51
N TYR A 260 2.47 4.82 -5.80
CA TYR A 260 2.52 3.57 -6.55
C TYR A 260 3.89 3.35 -7.18
N GLY A 261 4.31 2.09 -7.30
CA GLY A 261 5.62 1.76 -7.85
C GLY A 261 5.82 2.22 -9.30
N ASN A 262 4.73 2.43 -10.04
CA ASN A 262 4.74 2.95 -11.42
C ASN A 262 4.37 4.44 -11.54
N ASP A 263 4.38 5.20 -10.45
CA ASP A 263 4.29 6.65 -10.50
C ASP A 263 5.49 7.25 -11.25
N LEU A 264 5.30 8.42 -11.84
CA LEU A 264 6.37 9.09 -12.55
C LEU A 264 7.24 9.89 -11.57
N SER A 265 8.56 9.78 -11.71
CA SER A 265 9.51 10.56 -10.91
C SER A 265 9.30 12.07 -11.07
N LYS A 266 8.82 12.50 -12.24
CA LYS A 266 8.47 13.90 -12.49
C LYS A 266 7.38 14.42 -11.55
N ASP A 267 6.36 13.61 -11.30
CA ASP A 267 5.22 14.00 -10.47
C ASP A 267 5.60 13.98 -8.97
N ILE A 268 6.42 13.00 -8.56
CA ILE A 268 6.84 12.89 -7.15
C ILE A 268 8.03 13.80 -6.84
N PHE A 269 9.07 13.80 -7.68
CA PHE A 269 10.36 14.44 -7.36
C PHE A 269 10.68 15.67 -8.22
N GLY A 270 9.89 15.94 -9.26
CA GLY A 270 10.15 17.02 -10.22
C GLY A 270 11.34 16.75 -11.15
N THR A 271 11.73 15.48 -11.32
CA THR A 271 12.87 15.04 -12.14
C THR A 271 12.43 14.07 -13.23
N ASP A 272 13.21 13.97 -14.31
CA ASP A 272 12.98 12.99 -15.37
C ASP A 272 13.80 11.68 -15.15
N GLU A 273 14.25 11.42 -13.92
CA GLU A 273 14.97 10.19 -13.57
C GLU A 273 14.09 8.97 -13.78
N ASN A 274 14.63 7.92 -14.40
CA ASN A 274 13.95 6.63 -14.48
C ASN A 274 14.20 5.86 -13.16
N ILE A 275 13.24 5.90 -12.25
CA ILE A 275 13.30 5.20 -10.97
C ILE A 275 12.68 3.81 -11.14
N ASP A 276 13.43 2.79 -10.75
CA ASP A 276 12.91 1.41 -10.77
C ASP A 276 11.70 1.26 -9.85
N ARG A 277 10.71 0.47 -10.28
CA ARG A 277 9.47 0.18 -9.55
C ARG A 277 9.74 -0.35 -8.13
N SER A 278 10.84 -1.08 -7.94
CA SER A 278 11.24 -1.60 -6.62
C SER A 278 11.72 -0.53 -5.64
N GLU A 279 12.09 0.66 -6.14
CA GLU A 279 12.65 1.76 -5.33
C GLU A 279 11.70 2.95 -5.18
N MET A 280 10.74 3.12 -6.10
CA MET A 280 9.87 4.30 -6.16
C MET A 280 9.17 4.56 -4.82
N VAL A 281 8.53 3.55 -4.25
CA VAL A 281 7.80 3.68 -2.97
C VAL A 281 8.76 4.05 -1.84
N GLY A 282 9.88 3.34 -1.70
CA GLY A 282 10.86 3.63 -0.64
C GLY A 282 11.42 5.07 -0.73
N ARG A 283 11.70 5.55 -1.94
CA ARG A 283 12.19 6.91 -2.18
C ARG A 283 11.14 7.98 -1.89
N ALA A 284 9.88 7.74 -2.24
CA ALA A 284 8.77 8.64 -1.93
C ALA A 284 8.53 8.72 -0.41
N VAL A 285 8.57 7.57 0.28
CA VAL A 285 8.44 7.50 1.74
C VAL A 285 9.55 8.26 2.43
N GLN A 286 10.80 8.12 1.97
CA GLN A 286 11.93 8.88 2.49
C GLN A 286 11.77 10.40 2.27
N LYS A 287 11.28 10.82 1.08
CA LYS A 287 10.99 12.24 0.78
C LYS A 287 10.01 12.82 1.80
N VAL A 288 8.86 12.15 1.99
CA VAL A 288 7.80 12.64 2.90
C VAL A 288 8.28 12.64 4.35
N ALA A 289 9.00 11.61 4.79
CA ALA A 289 9.60 11.57 6.13
C ALA A 289 10.53 12.77 6.38
N ASN A 290 11.37 13.12 5.39
CA ASN A 290 12.24 14.30 5.46
C ASN A 290 11.45 15.61 5.50
N GLN A 291 10.35 15.72 4.71
CA GLN A 291 9.49 16.89 4.70
C GLN A 291 8.81 17.13 6.06
N VAL A 292 8.23 16.07 6.64
CA VAL A 292 7.60 16.15 7.99
C VAL A 292 8.64 16.50 9.05
N LYS A 293 9.78 15.81 9.06
CA LYS A 293 10.87 16.06 10.00
C LYS A 293 11.38 17.49 9.97
N SER A 294 11.38 18.13 8.78
CA SER A 294 11.84 19.51 8.58
C SER A 294 10.76 20.56 8.77
N SER A 295 9.52 20.14 9.06
CA SER A 295 8.37 21.03 9.21
C SER A 295 8.23 21.62 10.61
N ALA A 296 7.22 22.47 10.80
CA ALA A 296 6.83 22.96 12.12
C ALA A 296 6.22 21.86 13.04
N ARG A 297 5.93 20.69 12.49
CA ARG A 297 5.29 19.55 13.19
C ARG A 297 6.07 18.24 12.92
N PRO A 298 7.35 18.12 13.39
CA PRO A 298 8.24 16.99 13.04
C PRO A 298 7.78 15.63 13.58
N ASP A 299 6.89 15.62 14.56
CA ASP A 299 6.40 14.40 15.23
C ASP A 299 5.02 13.93 14.71
N LEU A 300 4.50 14.55 13.64
CA LEU A 300 3.24 14.11 13.05
C LEU A 300 3.36 12.67 12.55
N PRO A 301 2.42 11.77 12.92
CA PRO A 301 2.32 10.45 12.31
C PRO A 301 2.15 10.56 10.79
N ILE A 302 2.90 9.73 10.07
CA ILE A 302 2.82 9.63 8.59
C ILE A 302 2.12 8.32 8.25
N ILE A 303 1.02 8.40 7.50
CA ILE A 303 0.27 7.24 7.06
C ILE A 303 0.24 7.24 5.53
N TRP A 304 0.72 6.16 4.94
CA TRP A 304 0.51 5.90 3.52
C TRP A 304 -0.81 5.18 3.37
N SER A 305 -1.88 5.96 3.17
CA SER A 305 -3.24 5.42 3.13
C SER A 305 -3.55 4.63 1.86
N GLU A 306 -2.67 4.70 0.86
CA GLU A 306 -2.59 3.77 -0.27
C GLU A 306 -1.14 3.57 -0.74
N TYR A 307 -0.78 2.32 -1.06
CA TYR A 307 0.41 1.99 -1.85
C TYR A 307 0.23 0.64 -2.56
N ASN A 308 0.83 0.51 -3.73
CA ASN A 308 0.95 -0.76 -4.45
C ASN A 308 2.10 -0.65 -5.48
N ALA A 309 2.45 -1.76 -6.11
CA ALA A 309 3.42 -1.79 -7.21
C ALA A 309 2.90 -1.10 -8.47
N SER A 310 1.59 -1.05 -8.67
CA SER A 310 0.95 -0.40 -9.82
C SER A 310 -0.42 0.16 -9.46
N TYR A 311 -0.75 1.33 -10.04
CA TYR A 311 -2.13 1.87 -10.12
C TYR A 311 -2.86 1.42 -11.40
N LYS A 312 -2.24 0.56 -12.20
CA LYS A 312 -2.82 -0.04 -13.40
C LYS A 312 -3.09 -1.51 -13.19
N ASN A 313 -4.02 -2.05 -13.99
CA ASN A 313 -4.28 -3.48 -14.01
C ASN A 313 -3.19 -4.19 -14.81
N GLU A 314 -2.15 -4.68 -14.14
CA GLU A 314 -1.00 -5.34 -14.73
C GLU A 314 -0.85 -6.76 -14.16
N ILE A 315 -1.31 -7.78 -14.94
CA ILE A 315 -1.34 -9.19 -14.50
C ILE A 315 0.05 -9.70 -14.08
N ASP A 316 1.10 -9.31 -14.81
CA ASP A 316 2.47 -9.74 -14.55
C ASP A 316 3.13 -8.96 -13.38
N VAL A 317 2.38 -8.05 -12.75
CA VAL A 317 2.78 -7.31 -11.55
C VAL A 317 1.94 -7.77 -10.37
N THR A 318 0.69 -7.31 -10.28
CA THR A 318 -0.14 -7.45 -9.08
C THR A 318 -0.69 -8.86 -8.85
N ASP A 319 -0.82 -9.68 -9.90
CA ASP A 319 -1.23 -11.08 -9.78
C ASP A 319 -0.05 -12.07 -9.70
N ALA A 320 1.17 -11.60 -9.95
CA ALA A 320 2.35 -12.44 -10.12
C ALA A 320 3.21 -12.58 -8.84
N ALA A 321 4.08 -13.58 -8.82
CA ALA A 321 5.07 -13.78 -7.76
C ALA A 321 6.06 -12.60 -7.60
N PHE A 322 6.15 -11.71 -8.59
CA PHE A 322 6.83 -10.41 -8.54
C PHE A 322 6.55 -9.64 -7.24
N MET A 323 5.32 -9.71 -6.73
CA MET A 323 4.91 -9.00 -5.53
C MET A 323 5.64 -9.46 -4.26
N GLY A 324 6.12 -10.70 -4.19
CA GLY A 324 6.86 -11.22 -3.04
C GLY A 324 8.14 -10.41 -2.75
N PRO A 325 9.14 -10.42 -3.66
CA PRO A 325 10.35 -9.61 -3.52
C PRO A 325 10.07 -8.10 -3.45
N TRP A 326 9.07 -7.60 -4.18
CA TRP A 326 8.70 -6.19 -4.16
C TRP A 326 8.23 -5.73 -2.78
N LEU A 327 7.35 -6.48 -2.13
CA LEU A 327 6.84 -6.20 -0.78
C LEU A 327 7.97 -6.25 0.26
N ALA A 328 8.78 -7.32 0.26
CA ALA A 328 9.87 -7.49 1.20
C ALA A 328 10.90 -6.34 1.12
N ASN A 329 11.23 -5.90 -0.11
CA ASN A 329 12.14 -4.77 -0.32
C ASN A 329 11.55 -3.45 0.20
N ASN A 330 10.29 -3.16 -0.11
CA ASN A 330 9.65 -1.91 0.33
C ASN A 330 9.44 -1.87 1.85
N ILE A 331 9.09 -2.99 2.48
CA ILE A 331 9.04 -3.11 3.95
C ILE A 331 10.42 -2.80 4.57
N ARG A 332 11.50 -3.28 3.96
CA ARG A 332 12.85 -2.95 4.43
C ARG A 332 13.19 -1.46 4.26
N LEU A 333 12.82 -0.87 3.12
CA LEU A 333 13.15 0.53 2.78
C LEU A 333 12.37 1.56 3.60
N CYS A 334 11.11 1.26 3.94
CA CYS A 334 10.21 2.19 4.61
C CYS A 334 10.28 2.12 6.15
N ASP A 335 11.04 1.16 6.70
CA ASP A 335 11.13 0.92 8.14
C ASP A 335 11.72 2.10 8.91
N GLY A 336 10.97 2.60 9.89
CA GLY A 336 11.31 3.76 10.71
C GLY A 336 10.99 5.11 10.06
N LEU A 337 10.37 5.12 8.88
CA LEU A 337 10.03 6.33 8.14
C LEU A 337 8.53 6.65 8.15
N THR A 338 7.70 5.71 8.56
CA THR A 338 6.23 5.82 8.52
C THR A 338 5.60 5.15 9.74
N THR A 339 4.39 5.57 10.08
CA THR A 339 3.60 4.98 11.16
C THR A 339 2.81 3.77 10.68
N ALA A 340 2.23 3.85 9.48
CA ALA A 340 1.47 2.77 8.87
C ALA A 340 1.46 2.91 7.34
N MET A 341 1.32 1.77 6.65
CA MET A 341 1.16 1.71 5.21
C MET A 341 -0.04 0.82 4.88
N SER A 342 -0.97 1.32 4.08
CA SER A 342 -2.18 0.64 3.64
C SER A 342 -1.99 0.07 2.22
N TYR A 343 -1.82 -1.24 2.13
CA TYR A 343 -1.77 -1.89 0.82
C TYR A 343 -3.12 -1.76 0.10
N TRP A 344 -3.12 -1.31 -1.13
CA TRP A 344 -4.28 -1.14 -2.00
C TRP A 344 -4.41 -2.32 -2.96
N THR A 345 -5.27 -3.34 -2.70
CA THR A 345 -6.28 -3.58 -1.67
C THR A 345 -6.17 -5.01 -1.09
N PHE A 346 -6.96 -5.36 -0.06
CA PHE A 346 -6.92 -6.73 0.45
C PHE A 346 -7.72 -7.73 -0.40
N SER A 347 -8.70 -7.27 -1.18
CA SER A 347 -9.62 -8.13 -1.95
C SER A 347 -9.94 -7.53 -3.31
N ASP A 348 -10.10 -8.38 -4.32
CA ASP A 348 -10.65 -8.02 -5.64
C ASP A 348 -12.19 -7.93 -5.66
N VAL A 349 -12.85 -7.95 -4.51
CA VAL A 349 -14.21 -7.41 -4.39
C VAL A 349 -14.13 -5.90 -4.51
N PHE A 350 -13.93 -5.45 -5.74
CA PHE A 350 -13.49 -4.11 -6.11
C PHE A 350 -14.08 -3.76 -7.49
N GLU A 351 -14.75 -2.65 -7.67
CA GLU A 351 -15.55 -2.38 -8.88
C GLU A 351 -15.38 -0.94 -9.38
N GLU A 352 -14.16 -0.43 -9.47
CA GLU A 352 -13.93 0.90 -10.05
C GLU A 352 -14.05 0.94 -11.57
N GLN A 353 -13.64 -0.16 -12.25
CA GLN A 353 -13.78 -0.32 -13.70
C GLN A 353 -14.99 -1.19 -14.08
N GLY A 354 -15.86 -1.52 -13.13
CA GLY A 354 -17.02 -2.37 -13.30
C GLY A 354 -16.87 -3.73 -12.62
N VAL A 355 -17.87 -4.58 -12.86
CA VAL A 355 -17.90 -5.93 -12.28
C VAL A 355 -16.72 -6.76 -12.80
N ILE A 356 -16.02 -7.43 -11.89
CA ILE A 356 -14.88 -8.28 -12.21
C ILE A 356 -15.32 -9.47 -13.05
N LYS A 357 -14.59 -9.74 -14.15
CA LYS A 357 -14.94 -10.77 -15.13
C LYS A 357 -14.10 -12.03 -15.01
N THR A 358 -12.92 -11.95 -14.40
CA THR A 358 -11.95 -13.04 -14.33
C THR A 358 -11.14 -12.94 -13.04
N PRO A 359 -10.69 -14.04 -12.43
CA PRO A 359 -9.94 -13.99 -11.18
C PRO A 359 -8.57 -13.32 -11.29
N PHE A 360 -7.96 -13.30 -12.48
CA PHE A 360 -6.66 -12.65 -12.70
C PHE A 360 -6.78 -11.68 -13.87
N TYR A 361 -6.75 -10.40 -13.55
CA TYR A 361 -6.86 -9.29 -14.51
C TYR A 361 -5.90 -8.14 -14.18
N GLY A 362 -4.94 -8.38 -13.27
CA GLY A 362 -4.08 -7.35 -12.73
C GLY A 362 -4.78 -6.51 -11.65
N GLY A 363 -5.76 -7.07 -10.96
CA GLY A 363 -6.46 -6.42 -9.86
C GLY A 363 -5.55 -6.15 -8.67
N TYR A 364 -5.91 -5.16 -7.87
CA TYR A 364 -5.08 -4.69 -6.73
C TYR A 364 -5.16 -5.61 -5.51
N GLY A 365 -6.18 -6.46 -5.43
CA GLY A 365 -6.46 -7.29 -4.27
C GLY A 365 -5.38 -8.32 -3.97
N LEU A 366 -5.19 -8.61 -2.70
CA LEU A 366 -4.40 -9.76 -2.23
C LEU A 366 -5.14 -11.07 -2.48
N ILE A 367 -6.47 -11.02 -2.46
CA ILE A 367 -7.35 -12.16 -2.69
C ILE A 367 -8.18 -11.89 -3.95
N ALA A 368 -8.01 -12.73 -4.95
CA ALA A 368 -8.78 -12.69 -6.18
C ALA A 368 -10.22 -13.19 -5.98
N GLU A 369 -11.08 -12.92 -6.97
CA GLU A 369 -12.45 -13.43 -6.98
C GLU A 369 -12.48 -14.96 -6.73
N GLY A 370 -13.53 -15.45 -6.08
CA GLY A 370 -13.61 -16.84 -5.66
C GLY A 370 -12.78 -17.20 -4.44
N ASN A 371 -12.27 -16.19 -3.70
CA ASN A 371 -11.41 -16.35 -2.52
C ASN A 371 -10.11 -17.12 -2.86
N VAL A 372 -9.47 -16.74 -3.97
CA VAL A 372 -8.19 -17.31 -4.39
C VAL A 372 -7.05 -16.41 -3.90
N PRO A 373 -6.19 -16.85 -2.97
CA PRO A 373 -5.03 -16.07 -2.56
C PRO A 373 -4.09 -15.80 -3.74
N LYS A 374 -3.63 -14.57 -3.90
CA LYS A 374 -2.57 -14.23 -4.85
C LYS A 374 -1.19 -14.39 -4.22
N ALA A 375 -0.14 -14.32 -5.01
CA ALA A 375 1.23 -14.35 -4.51
C ALA A 375 1.51 -13.26 -3.45
N ALA A 376 0.94 -12.07 -3.64
CA ALA A 376 1.03 -10.98 -2.67
C ALA A 376 0.42 -11.33 -1.30
N PHE A 377 -0.71 -12.05 -1.26
CA PHE A 377 -1.30 -12.54 0.00
C PHE A 377 -0.33 -13.46 0.74
N ASN A 378 0.24 -14.44 0.04
CA ASN A 378 1.19 -15.37 0.63
C ASN A 378 2.47 -14.66 1.10
N ALA A 379 2.91 -13.62 0.37
CA ALA A 379 4.02 -12.78 0.84
C ALA A 379 3.69 -12.10 2.16
N PHE A 380 2.48 -11.54 2.34
CA PHE A 380 2.04 -10.99 3.63
C PHE A 380 2.01 -12.04 4.73
N VAL A 381 1.49 -13.25 4.45
CA VAL A 381 1.50 -14.40 5.40
C VAL A 381 2.92 -14.76 5.84
N MET A 382 3.88 -14.77 4.91
CA MET A 382 5.29 -15.02 5.21
C MET A 382 5.90 -13.88 6.02
N LEU A 383 5.69 -12.64 5.61
CA LEU A 383 6.26 -11.45 6.24
C LEU A 383 5.62 -11.14 7.60
N HIS A 384 4.38 -11.57 7.85
CA HIS A 384 3.75 -11.55 9.18
C HIS A 384 4.54 -12.31 10.23
N ARG A 385 5.26 -13.36 9.83
CA ARG A 385 6.09 -14.19 10.74
C ARG A 385 7.47 -13.59 11.05
N LEU A 386 7.80 -12.41 10.53
CA LEU A 386 8.99 -11.68 10.96
C LEU A 386 8.93 -11.36 12.46
N GLY A 387 10.07 -11.11 13.07
CA GLY A 387 10.14 -10.72 14.47
C GLY A 387 9.91 -9.23 14.67
N ASP A 388 9.62 -8.84 15.90
CA ASP A 388 9.39 -7.46 16.34
C ASP A 388 10.67 -6.62 16.53
N ARG A 389 11.84 -7.22 16.29
CA ARG A 389 13.14 -6.55 16.39
C ARG A 389 14.00 -6.84 15.17
N ARG A 390 14.44 -5.78 14.48
CA ARG A 390 15.31 -5.86 13.30
C ARG A 390 16.76 -5.90 13.72
N SER A 391 17.52 -6.84 13.13
CA SER A 391 18.97 -6.99 13.34
C SER A 391 19.76 -5.96 12.53
N GLN A 392 20.94 -5.60 13.04
CA GLN A 392 21.89 -4.69 12.41
C GLN A 392 23.25 -5.37 12.22
N PRO A 393 24.03 -5.10 11.16
CA PRO A 393 23.69 -4.22 10.04
C PRO A 393 22.73 -4.85 9.05
N ASP A 394 22.16 -4.03 8.16
CA ASP A 394 21.34 -4.51 7.07
C ASP A 394 22.15 -5.30 6.05
N LEU A 395 21.62 -6.44 5.64
CA LEU A 395 22.17 -7.24 4.55
C LEU A 395 21.39 -6.93 3.25
N ARG A 396 22.08 -7.01 2.12
CA ARG A 396 21.47 -6.79 0.81
C ARG A 396 20.43 -7.86 0.51
N ASN A 397 19.28 -7.43 -0.04
CA ASN A 397 18.19 -8.32 -0.45
C ASN A 397 17.74 -9.30 0.65
N SER A 398 17.89 -8.87 1.90
CA SER A 398 17.39 -9.62 3.05
C SER A 398 16.98 -8.68 4.19
N LEU A 399 16.15 -9.20 5.08
CA LEU A 399 15.65 -8.53 6.26
C LEU A 399 15.69 -9.54 7.41
N VAL A 400 16.62 -9.33 8.34
CA VAL A 400 16.83 -10.22 9.48
C VAL A 400 16.10 -9.66 10.70
N THR A 401 15.28 -10.49 11.32
CA THR A 401 14.52 -10.10 12.52
C THR A 401 14.65 -11.15 13.62
N LYS A 402 14.56 -10.69 14.87
CA LYS A 402 14.56 -11.53 16.08
C LYS A 402 13.18 -11.49 16.72
N ARG A 403 12.67 -12.65 17.12
CA ARG A 403 11.42 -12.81 17.86
C ARG A 403 11.63 -12.79 19.36
N SER A 404 10.57 -12.58 20.12
CA SER A 404 10.59 -12.56 21.58
C SER A 404 11.01 -13.90 22.21
N ASP A 405 10.78 -15.05 21.54
CA ASP A 405 11.23 -16.38 21.95
C ASP A 405 12.72 -16.66 21.68
N GLY A 406 13.44 -15.68 21.13
CA GLY A 406 14.86 -15.78 20.78
C GLY A 406 15.13 -16.38 19.41
N SER A 407 14.12 -16.89 18.70
CA SER A 407 14.27 -17.35 17.33
C SER A 407 14.47 -16.18 16.35
N PHE A 408 14.94 -16.48 15.14
CA PHE A 408 15.09 -15.50 14.06
C PHE A 408 14.21 -15.85 12.88
N ALA A 409 13.75 -14.81 12.19
CA ALA A 409 13.09 -14.90 10.90
C ALA A 409 13.81 -14.00 9.91
N ILE A 410 14.15 -14.55 8.75
CA ILE A 410 14.91 -13.87 7.69
C ILE A 410 14.09 -13.91 6.43
N ALA A 411 13.63 -12.76 5.94
CA ALA A 411 13.12 -12.64 4.58
C ALA A 411 14.30 -12.44 3.64
N ILE A 412 14.40 -13.27 2.60
CA ILE A 412 15.43 -13.19 1.55
C ILE A 412 14.70 -13.17 0.22
N TRP A 413 15.04 -12.23 -0.66
CA TRP A 413 14.37 -12.12 -1.94
C TRP A 413 15.32 -12.06 -3.12
N ASN A 414 14.85 -12.57 -4.24
CA ASN A 414 15.49 -12.51 -5.53
C ASN A 414 14.57 -11.78 -6.50
N TYR A 415 14.99 -10.59 -6.92
CA TYR A 415 14.19 -9.70 -7.74
C TYR A 415 14.43 -9.97 -9.23
N ALA A 416 13.36 -9.91 -10.02
CA ALA A 416 13.42 -9.79 -11.46
C ALA A 416 12.45 -8.69 -11.90
N ALA A 417 12.73 -8.06 -13.04
CA ALA A 417 11.77 -7.12 -13.60
C ALA A 417 10.44 -7.83 -13.91
N GLU A 418 9.35 -7.07 -13.88
CA GLU A 418 8.01 -7.60 -14.14
C GLU A 418 7.92 -8.35 -15.48
N GLY A 419 7.21 -9.45 -15.49
CA GLY A 419 7.02 -10.30 -16.67
C GLY A 419 8.26 -11.02 -17.15
N THR A 420 9.39 -10.95 -16.43
CA THR A 420 10.64 -11.60 -16.81
C THR A 420 11.04 -12.70 -15.82
N ALA A 421 11.85 -13.65 -16.27
CA ALA A 421 12.55 -14.58 -15.42
C ALA A 421 13.99 -14.08 -15.21
N GLY A 422 14.41 -14.01 -13.95
CA GLY A 422 15.79 -13.71 -13.59
C GLY A 422 16.63 -14.97 -13.31
N ALA A 423 17.91 -14.77 -13.03
CA ALA A 423 18.79 -15.86 -12.64
C ALA A 423 18.41 -16.39 -11.24
N THR A 424 18.36 -17.69 -11.10
CA THR A 424 18.20 -18.36 -9.80
C THR A 424 19.45 -18.12 -8.95
N ARG A 425 19.27 -17.71 -7.68
CA ARG A 425 20.35 -17.56 -6.69
C ARG A 425 20.52 -18.82 -5.87
N SER A 426 21.77 -19.25 -5.68
CA SER A 426 22.12 -20.22 -4.64
C SER A 426 22.35 -19.44 -3.35
N VAL A 427 21.62 -19.76 -2.29
CA VAL A 427 21.68 -19.07 -0.99
C VAL A 427 22.13 -20.05 0.07
N GLN A 428 23.04 -19.61 0.95
CA GLN A 428 23.41 -20.31 2.16
C GLN A 428 23.26 -19.38 3.36
N VAL A 429 22.48 -19.79 4.36
CA VAL A 429 22.35 -19.07 5.63
C VAL A 429 23.33 -19.66 6.64
N LYS A 430 24.24 -18.81 7.13
CA LYS A 430 25.21 -19.17 8.17
C LYS A 430 24.89 -18.41 9.44
N VAL A 431 24.79 -19.14 10.55
CA VAL A 431 24.53 -18.54 11.86
C VAL A 431 25.82 -18.52 12.66
N THR A 432 26.15 -17.35 13.23
CA THR A 432 27.29 -17.15 14.15
C THR A 432 26.79 -16.69 15.51
N GLY A 433 27.57 -16.88 16.56
CA GLY A 433 27.19 -16.48 17.92
C GLY A 433 26.00 -17.26 18.52
N TRP A 434 25.56 -18.34 17.88
CA TRP A 434 24.45 -19.18 18.33
C TRP A 434 24.93 -20.23 19.34
N GLN A 435 24.11 -20.50 20.34
CA GLN A 435 24.37 -21.60 21.29
C GLN A 435 23.62 -22.87 20.86
N GLY A 436 24.35 -23.97 20.67
CA GLY A 436 23.80 -25.23 20.19
C GLY A 436 23.70 -25.30 18.64
N THR A 437 22.93 -26.28 18.17
CA THR A 437 22.72 -26.50 16.73
C THR A 437 21.45 -25.78 16.28
N PRO A 438 21.52 -24.89 15.31
CA PRO A 438 20.31 -24.25 14.79
C PRO A 438 19.50 -25.22 13.92
N ARG A 439 18.17 -25.15 14.02
CA ARG A 439 17.22 -25.77 13.09
C ARG A 439 16.69 -24.74 12.12
N TYR A 440 16.53 -25.13 10.86
CA TYR A 440 16.06 -24.30 9.79
C TYR A 440 14.71 -24.80 9.28
N HIS A 441 13.80 -23.86 9.07
CA HIS A 441 12.59 -24.07 8.27
C HIS A 441 12.56 -22.98 7.20
N ILE A 442 12.48 -23.38 5.93
CA ILE A 442 12.51 -22.47 4.79
C ILE A 442 11.20 -22.63 4.04
N GLU A 443 10.54 -21.52 3.77
CA GLU A 443 9.37 -21.44 2.93
C GLU A 443 9.65 -20.53 1.74
N ILE A 444 9.33 -20.96 0.52
CA ILE A 444 9.62 -20.24 -0.72
C ILE A 444 8.32 -19.99 -1.47
N LEU A 445 8.16 -18.74 -1.89
CA LEU A 445 7.16 -18.22 -2.81
C LEU A 445 7.84 -17.85 -4.12
N ASP A 446 7.35 -18.39 -5.24
CA ASP A 446 7.80 -18.10 -6.59
C ASP A 446 6.66 -18.30 -7.61
N ASN A 447 6.94 -18.31 -8.91
CA ASN A 447 5.92 -18.50 -9.95
C ASN A 447 5.21 -19.87 -9.90
N ASP A 448 5.88 -20.89 -9.35
CA ASP A 448 5.37 -22.27 -9.28
C ASP A 448 4.86 -22.65 -7.88
N HIS A 449 5.23 -21.89 -6.86
CA HIS A 449 4.91 -22.17 -5.46
C HIS A 449 4.27 -20.95 -4.79
N GLY A 450 3.08 -21.13 -4.24
CA GLY A 450 2.34 -20.05 -3.57
C GLY A 450 1.75 -19.00 -4.52
N SER A 451 1.63 -19.33 -5.81
CA SER A 451 1.07 -18.48 -6.87
C SER A 451 0.11 -19.31 -7.73
N ALA A 452 -1.12 -18.85 -7.92
CA ALA A 452 -2.09 -19.53 -8.76
C ALA A 452 -2.09 -19.04 -10.22
N LEU A 453 -1.38 -17.97 -10.55
CA LEU A 453 -1.40 -17.37 -11.89
C LEU A 453 -0.90 -18.35 -12.97
N THR A 454 0.20 -19.06 -12.72
CA THR A 454 0.74 -20.06 -13.64
C THR A 454 -0.29 -21.19 -13.87
N ALA A 455 -0.94 -21.68 -12.83
CA ALA A 455 -1.96 -22.72 -12.94
C ALA A 455 -3.20 -22.23 -13.71
N TRP A 456 -3.65 -21.01 -13.48
CA TRP A 456 -4.76 -20.42 -14.21
C TRP A 456 -4.45 -20.29 -15.72
N ARG A 457 -3.22 -19.83 -16.05
CA ARG A 457 -2.74 -19.79 -17.44
C ARG A 457 -2.71 -21.18 -18.09
N ALA A 458 -2.23 -22.20 -17.36
CA ALA A 458 -2.21 -23.59 -17.83
C ALA A 458 -3.62 -24.17 -18.07
N MET A 459 -4.66 -23.65 -17.39
CA MET A 459 -6.06 -24.01 -17.65
C MET A 459 -6.64 -23.33 -18.91
N GLY A 460 -5.86 -22.52 -19.63
CA GLY A 460 -6.33 -21.73 -20.78
C GLY A 460 -6.92 -20.39 -20.39
N SER A 461 -6.58 -19.85 -19.22
CA SER A 461 -7.00 -18.54 -18.73
C SER A 461 -8.54 -18.34 -18.75
N PRO A 462 -9.34 -19.23 -18.15
CA PRO A 462 -10.79 -19.14 -18.21
C PRO A 462 -11.27 -17.83 -17.54
N GLU A 463 -12.11 -17.07 -18.25
CA GLU A 463 -12.75 -15.86 -17.67
C GLU A 463 -13.69 -16.22 -16.51
N SER A 464 -14.41 -17.32 -16.63
CA SER A 464 -15.33 -17.83 -15.61
C SER A 464 -14.95 -19.25 -15.23
N PRO A 465 -13.98 -19.46 -14.33
CA PRO A 465 -13.57 -20.79 -13.89
C PRO A 465 -14.72 -21.57 -13.29
N THR A 466 -14.76 -22.87 -13.53
CA THR A 466 -15.69 -23.76 -12.86
C THR A 466 -15.39 -23.84 -11.36
N ARG A 467 -16.34 -24.34 -10.57
CA ARG A 467 -16.14 -24.54 -9.13
C ARG A 467 -14.91 -25.41 -8.84
N GLU A 468 -14.70 -26.48 -9.63
CA GLU A 468 -13.54 -27.35 -9.51
C GLU A 468 -12.23 -26.64 -9.85
N GLN A 469 -12.22 -25.81 -10.91
CA GLN A 469 -11.06 -24.98 -11.25
C GLN A 469 -10.73 -23.99 -10.13
N TYR A 470 -11.72 -23.33 -9.52
CA TYR A 470 -11.50 -22.48 -8.35
C TYR A 470 -10.90 -23.24 -7.16
N GLU A 471 -11.36 -24.46 -6.90
CA GLU A 471 -10.78 -25.32 -5.84
C GLU A 471 -9.32 -25.70 -6.15
N GLN A 472 -9.01 -25.99 -7.41
CA GLN A 472 -7.65 -26.23 -7.85
C GLN A 472 -6.76 -24.98 -7.69
N LEU A 473 -7.23 -23.78 -8.10
CA LEU A 473 -6.52 -22.53 -7.95
C LEU A 473 -6.22 -22.24 -6.48
N ARG A 474 -7.18 -22.42 -5.57
CA ARG A 474 -6.95 -22.24 -4.12
C ARG A 474 -5.92 -23.20 -3.57
N ARG A 475 -5.95 -24.49 -3.97
CA ARG A 475 -4.93 -25.48 -3.56
C ARG A 475 -3.54 -25.08 -4.04
N THR A 476 -3.40 -24.66 -5.31
CA THR A 476 -2.12 -24.22 -5.88
C THR A 476 -1.62 -22.96 -5.18
N ALA A 477 -2.51 -21.98 -4.97
CA ALA A 477 -2.15 -20.75 -4.25
C ALA A 477 -1.61 -21.01 -2.85
N SER A 478 -2.11 -22.04 -2.16
CA SER A 478 -1.66 -22.35 -0.78
C SER A 478 -0.42 -23.24 -0.73
N ALA A 479 0.11 -23.68 -1.87
CA ALA A 479 1.22 -24.63 -1.97
C ALA A 479 2.57 -23.90 -2.12
N THR A 480 3.08 -23.29 -1.06
CA THR A 480 4.48 -22.82 -0.99
C THR A 480 5.45 -24.00 -0.91
N GLN A 481 6.69 -23.82 -1.41
CA GLN A 481 7.74 -24.83 -1.23
C GLN A 481 8.29 -24.76 0.19
N LYS A 482 8.41 -25.92 0.85
CA LYS A 482 8.94 -26.01 2.22
C LYS A 482 10.16 -26.94 2.25
N LEU A 483 11.20 -26.49 2.96
CA LEU A 483 12.45 -27.22 3.16
C LEU A 483 12.80 -27.16 4.65
N ASP A 484 13.10 -28.31 5.23
CA ASP A 484 13.45 -28.44 6.65
C ASP A 484 14.90 -28.90 6.81
N ASP A 485 15.51 -28.51 7.91
CA ASP A 485 16.85 -28.93 8.37
C ASP A 485 17.97 -28.72 7.32
N THR A 486 17.80 -27.73 6.43
CA THR A 486 18.83 -27.30 5.49
C THR A 486 19.08 -25.79 5.64
N SER A 487 20.34 -25.38 5.53
CA SER A 487 20.75 -23.98 5.51
C SER A 487 21.01 -23.45 4.09
N SER A 488 20.88 -24.33 3.07
CA SER A 488 21.18 -23.99 1.68
C SER A 488 19.99 -24.32 0.78
N PHE A 489 19.68 -23.40 -0.13
CA PHE A 489 18.55 -23.54 -1.07
C PHE A 489 18.76 -22.74 -2.35
N MET A 490 17.98 -23.06 -3.36
CA MET A 490 17.88 -22.29 -4.59
C MET A 490 16.68 -21.37 -4.50
N LEU A 491 16.89 -20.08 -4.81
CA LEU A 491 15.83 -19.06 -4.82
C LEU A 491 15.62 -18.57 -6.26
N PRO A 492 14.52 -18.94 -6.93
CA PRO A 492 14.17 -18.43 -8.25
C PRO A 492 14.00 -16.90 -8.26
N ALA A 493 13.96 -16.30 -9.45
CA ALA A 493 13.62 -14.90 -9.64
C ALA A 493 12.45 -14.77 -10.64
N PRO A 494 11.33 -14.07 -10.23
CA PRO A 494 11.11 -13.48 -8.91
C PRO A 494 10.87 -14.54 -7.83
N GLY A 495 11.34 -14.29 -6.60
CA GLY A 495 11.13 -15.19 -5.48
C GLY A 495 11.35 -14.54 -4.12
N LEU A 496 10.61 -15.00 -3.12
CA LEU A 496 10.71 -14.64 -1.71
C LEU A 496 10.89 -15.92 -0.88
N ALA A 497 11.90 -15.96 -0.04
CA ALA A 497 12.08 -17.01 0.97
C ALA A 497 11.94 -16.42 2.36
N LEU A 498 11.26 -17.13 3.24
CA LEU A 498 11.30 -16.92 4.68
C LEU A 498 12.09 -18.06 5.32
N VAL A 499 13.20 -17.73 5.97
CA VAL A 499 14.03 -18.69 6.72
C VAL A 499 13.82 -18.46 8.21
N GLU A 500 13.26 -19.45 8.89
CA GLU A 500 13.13 -19.44 10.34
C GLU A 500 14.25 -20.25 10.96
N VAL A 501 14.97 -19.63 11.91
CA VAL A 501 16.08 -20.25 12.65
C VAL A 501 15.67 -20.37 14.11
N ARG A 502 15.62 -21.60 14.61
CA ARG A 502 15.16 -21.93 15.96
C ARG A 502 16.21 -22.70 16.74
N PRO A 503 16.22 -22.64 18.08
CA PRO A 503 17.01 -23.59 18.92
C PRO A 503 16.58 -25.02 18.63
N HIS A 504 17.55 -25.95 18.79
CA HIS A 504 17.25 -27.38 18.68
C HIS A 504 16.40 -27.83 19.86
#